data_6cb184fd35c301b44b5db177660c0dbb
#
_entry.id   6cb184fd35c301b44b5db177660c0dbb
#
_cell.length_a   1.000
_cell.length_b   1.000
_cell.length_c   1.000
_cell.angle_alpha   90.00
_cell.angle_beta   90.00
_cell.angle_gamma   90.00
#
_symmetry.space_group_name_H-M   'P 1'
#
loop_
_entity.id
_entity.type
_entity.pdbx_description
1 polymer ?
#
loop_
_entity_poly.entity_id
_entity_poly.type
_entity_poly.pdbx_seq_one_letter_code
_entity_poly.pdbx_strand_id
1 'polypeptide(L)'
;MIVKKRYPLKKITTIGLGGHCKEFICPEDESELMKIISKDPLLIGNGSNICFITEFYDRSIVSLKRMKKYIHLDKKYISCSSNISCTKLARYLHDNKQPGYEFLYGIPGTIAGAVSMNAGAFEREIMPYVHSIDLLDENGAIYTLKNNEISYSYRTSNINEKSIIISVNLFKQKTNFDMNLLNLLNQKRKSSQPINQLSCGCIFKNPSEDHAARLIDNAQLKGSRSGGVYISHKHSNYFINDGSGTYRDFLVLLRRVKEVIISKFNIKLDEEVILLK
;
A
#
# COMPACT_ATOMS: atom_id res chain seq x y z
N MET A 1 24.59 0.09 4.05
CA MET A 1 23.74 0.68 2.99
C MET A 1 23.98 0.04 1.63
N ILE A 2 22.93 -0.34 0.92
CA ILE A 2 23.02 -0.81 -0.47
C ILE A 2 22.50 0.27 -1.39
N VAL A 3 23.29 0.65 -2.42
CA VAL A 3 22.89 1.61 -3.47
C VAL A 3 23.00 0.93 -4.83
N LYS A 4 21.92 0.98 -5.61
CA LYS A 4 21.86 0.43 -6.97
C LYS A 4 21.43 1.52 -7.94
N LYS A 5 22.32 1.88 -8.88
CA LYS A 5 22.03 2.87 -9.94
C LYS A 5 21.21 2.25 -11.07
N ARG A 6 20.37 3.07 -11.72
CA ARG A 6 19.48 2.66 -12.84
C ARG A 6 18.74 1.35 -12.52
N TYR A 7 18.12 1.30 -11.33
CA TYR A 7 17.48 0.07 -10.87
C TYR A 7 16.10 -0.09 -11.51
N PRO A 8 15.74 -1.31 -11.97
CA PRO A 8 14.44 -1.54 -12.63
C PRO A 8 13.26 -1.35 -11.66
N LEU A 9 12.34 -0.45 -11.99
CA LEU A 9 11.15 -0.14 -11.20
C LEU A 9 10.20 -1.33 -11.07
N LYS A 10 10.13 -2.18 -12.11
CA LYS A 10 9.35 -3.43 -12.09
C LYS A 10 9.73 -4.40 -10.96
N LYS A 11 10.92 -4.27 -10.35
CA LYS A 11 11.39 -5.10 -9.24
C LYS A 11 10.99 -4.58 -7.86
N ILE A 12 10.43 -3.37 -7.78
CA ILE A 12 10.09 -2.72 -6.52
C ILE A 12 8.61 -2.39 -6.37
N THR A 13 7.80 -2.78 -7.36
CA THR A 13 6.33 -2.69 -7.30
C THR A 13 5.71 -4.06 -7.49
N THR A 14 4.54 -4.28 -6.90
CA THR A 14 3.83 -5.57 -7.03
C THR A 14 3.16 -5.76 -8.38
N ILE A 15 2.88 -4.68 -9.11
CA ILE A 15 2.37 -4.76 -10.48
C ILE A 15 3.47 -5.02 -11.51
N GLY A 16 4.73 -4.77 -11.17
CA GLY A 16 5.87 -5.06 -12.03
C GLY A 16 5.96 -4.20 -13.29
N LEU A 17 5.55 -2.94 -13.25
CA LEU A 17 5.60 -1.98 -14.36
C LEU A 17 6.59 -0.83 -14.09
N GLY A 18 6.90 -0.08 -15.15
CA GLY A 18 7.83 1.05 -15.14
C GLY A 18 9.23 0.73 -15.66
N GLY A 19 9.98 1.77 -16.01
CA GLY A 19 11.35 1.66 -16.52
C GLY A 19 12.38 1.53 -15.38
N HIS A 20 13.24 2.54 -15.20
CA HIS A 20 14.33 2.54 -14.21
C HIS A 20 14.24 3.78 -13.31
N CYS A 21 14.71 3.69 -12.08
CA CYS A 21 14.96 4.86 -11.24
C CYS A 21 16.45 5.26 -11.29
N LYS A 22 16.73 6.50 -10.90
CA LYS A 22 18.09 7.02 -10.74
C LYS A 22 18.91 6.15 -9.81
N GLU A 23 18.41 5.97 -8.59
CA GLU A 23 19.03 5.13 -7.55
C GLU A 23 17.97 4.44 -6.71
N PHE A 24 18.23 3.19 -6.35
CA PHE A 24 17.46 2.46 -5.34
C PHE A 24 18.37 2.19 -4.14
N ILE A 25 17.97 2.71 -2.97
CA ILE A 25 18.79 2.75 -1.77
C ILE A 25 18.08 1.96 -0.65
N CYS A 26 18.84 1.10 0.04
CA CYS A 26 18.37 0.36 1.21
C CYS A 26 19.31 0.62 2.37
N PRO A 27 18.97 1.55 3.29
CA PRO A 27 19.73 1.74 4.53
C PRO A 27 19.53 0.53 5.44
N GLU A 28 20.51 0.28 6.31
CA GLU A 28 20.49 -0.80 7.30
C GLU A 28 20.18 -0.30 8.71
N ASP A 29 20.43 1.00 8.95
CA ASP A 29 20.18 1.68 10.22
C ASP A 29 19.74 3.14 10.02
N GLU A 30 19.42 3.81 11.13
CA GLU A 30 18.99 5.20 11.15
C GLU A 30 20.10 6.18 10.75
N SER A 31 21.36 5.89 11.10
CA SER A 31 22.51 6.73 10.74
C SER A 31 22.71 6.79 9.23
N GLU A 32 22.53 5.66 8.54
CA GLU A 32 22.55 5.61 7.08
C GLU A 32 21.33 6.31 6.46
N LEU A 33 20.13 6.17 7.09
CA LEU A 33 18.92 6.83 6.64
C LEU A 33 19.04 8.36 6.72
N MET A 34 19.59 8.88 7.81
CA MET A 34 19.82 10.33 8.00
C MET A 34 20.70 10.95 6.90
N LYS A 35 21.68 10.21 6.37
CA LYS A 35 22.55 10.70 5.29
C LYS A 35 21.86 10.88 3.94
N ILE A 36 20.68 10.32 3.77
CA ILE A 36 19.97 10.32 2.48
C ILE A 36 18.65 11.08 2.52
N ILE A 37 18.07 11.30 3.70
CA ILE A 37 16.76 11.95 3.83
C ILE A 37 16.76 13.38 3.30
N SER A 38 17.83 14.15 3.52
CA SER A 38 17.97 15.53 3.04
C SER A 38 18.00 15.68 1.51
N LYS A 39 18.11 14.57 0.77
CA LYS A 39 18.08 14.53 -0.70
C LYS A 39 16.67 14.35 -1.28
N ASP A 40 15.64 14.51 -0.47
CA ASP A 40 14.22 14.34 -0.83
C ASP A 40 13.94 13.05 -1.62
N PRO A 41 14.29 11.87 -1.08
CA PRO A 41 14.04 10.62 -1.77
C PRO A 41 12.54 10.24 -1.72
N LEU A 42 12.07 9.47 -2.70
CA LEU A 42 10.80 8.79 -2.58
C LEU A 42 10.92 7.60 -1.63
N LEU A 43 10.13 7.58 -0.57
CA LEU A 43 10.01 6.41 0.29
C LEU A 43 9.06 5.38 -0.32
N ILE A 44 9.50 4.12 -0.39
CA ILE A 44 8.66 3.02 -0.85
C ILE A 44 8.63 1.89 0.18
N GLY A 45 7.42 1.42 0.50
CA GLY A 45 7.21 0.19 1.25
C GLY A 45 7.38 -1.03 0.33
N ASN A 46 6.33 -1.84 0.20
CA ASN A 46 6.33 -2.99 -0.72
C ASN A 46 5.93 -2.62 -2.17
N GLY A 47 5.66 -1.36 -2.47
CA GLY A 47 5.23 -0.92 -3.79
C GLY A 47 3.88 -1.51 -4.23
N SER A 48 3.00 -1.80 -3.28
CA SER A 48 1.74 -2.52 -3.51
C SER A 48 0.55 -1.63 -3.89
N ASN A 49 0.72 -0.30 -3.83
CA ASN A 49 -0.26 0.68 -4.26
C ASN A 49 0.36 1.77 -5.14
N ILE A 50 1.43 1.42 -5.87
CA ILE A 50 2.20 2.35 -6.70
C ILE A 50 2.37 1.75 -8.08
N CYS A 51 2.20 2.59 -9.11
CA CYS A 51 2.54 2.28 -10.49
C CYS A 51 3.42 3.41 -11.05
N PHE A 52 4.64 3.07 -11.46
CA PHE A 52 5.50 4.02 -12.19
C PHE A 52 5.08 4.07 -13.64
N ILE A 53 4.73 5.26 -14.12
CA ILE A 53 4.25 5.52 -15.48
C ILE A 53 5.29 6.30 -16.30
N THR A 54 6.56 5.95 -16.14
CA THR A 54 7.72 6.60 -16.78
C THR A 54 8.77 5.57 -17.19
N GLU A 55 9.59 5.89 -18.20
CA GLU A 55 10.80 5.14 -18.58
C GLU A 55 11.94 5.38 -17.59
N PHE A 56 12.02 6.59 -17.05
CA PHE A 56 13.06 6.95 -16.09
C PHE A 56 12.50 7.86 -15.01
N TYR A 57 12.67 7.45 -13.75
CA TYR A 57 12.29 8.22 -12.57
C TYR A 57 13.54 8.88 -11.99
N ASP A 58 13.67 10.19 -12.17
CA ASP A 58 14.89 10.96 -11.82
C ASP A 58 14.97 11.34 -10.33
N ARG A 59 14.43 10.50 -9.44
CA ARG A 59 14.63 10.63 -7.99
C ARG A 59 15.22 9.34 -7.43
N SER A 60 15.93 9.47 -6.32
CA SER A 60 16.33 8.32 -5.53
C SER A 60 15.11 7.71 -4.84
N ILE A 61 15.05 6.39 -4.81
CA ILE A 61 14.00 5.64 -4.12
C ILE A 61 14.62 4.93 -2.93
N VAL A 62 14.05 5.13 -1.75
CA VAL A 62 14.52 4.52 -0.50
C VAL A 62 13.53 3.47 0.00
N SER A 63 14.04 2.31 0.36
CA SER A 63 13.26 1.24 0.98
C SER A 63 13.88 0.81 2.30
N LEU A 64 13.10 0.83 3.37
CA LEU A 64 13.54 0.47 4.72
C LEU A 64 13.60 -1.05 4.96
N LYS A 65 13.48 -1.87 3.91
CA LYS A 65 13.38 -3.35 4.01
C LYS A 65 14.56 -4.02 4.70
N ARG A 66 15.74 -3.38 4.73
CA ARG A 66 16.95 -3.90 5.39
C ARG A 66 17.11 -3.41 6.83
N MET A 67 16.38 -2.39 7.24
CA MET A 67 16.40 -1.92 8.62
C MET A 67 15.81 -2.98 9.57
N LYS A 68 16.27 -2.97 10.81
CA LYS A 68 15.82 -3.90 11.85
C LYS A 68 14.29 -3.90 11.95
N LYS A 69 13.73 -5.11 12.02
CA LYS A 69 12.29 -5.33 12.20
C LYS A 69 12.00 -5.81 13.59
N TYR A 70 10.99 -5.19 14.22
CA TYR A 70 10.53 -5.61 15.54
C TYR A 70 9.02 -5.49 15.67
N ILE A 71 8.44 -6.30 16.54
CA ILE A 71 7.10 -6.16 17.08
C ILE A 71 7.25 -6.37 18.58
N HIS A 72 6.82 -5.40 19.36
CA HIS A 72 6.88 -5.43 20.81
C HIS A 72 5.48 -5.29 21.41
N LEU A 73 5.12 -6.21 22.32
CA LEU A 73 3.86 -6.19 23.04
C LEU A 73 4.10 -5.64 24.43
N ASP A 74 3.68 -4.42 24.68
CA ASP A 74 3.65 -3.81 26.01
C ASP A 74 2.29 -4.03 26.70
N LYS A 75 2.14 -3.60 27.95
CA LYS A 75 0.86 -3.69 28.70
C LYS A 75 -0.27 -2.93 28.01
N LYS A 76 0.01 -1.74 27.44
CA LYS A 76 -0.99 -0.82 26.87
C LYS A 76 -1.00 -0.81 25.34
N TYR A 77 0.15 -0.98 24.69
CA TYR A 77 0.32 -0.74 23.27
C TYR A 77 1.03 -1.91 22.59
N ILE A 78 0.95 -1.90 21.28
CA ILE A 78 1.70 -2.76 20.36
C ILE A 78 2.58 -1.84 19.57
N SER A 79 3.91 -1.92 19.76
CA SER A 79 4.87 -1.13 18.99
C SER A 79 5.49 -1.97 17.90
N CYS A 80 5.59 -1.44 16.69
CA CYS A 80 6.25 -2.14 15.59
C CYS A 80 7.03 -1.18 14.69
N SER A 81 8.10 -1.70 14.08
CA SER A 81 8.84 -0.97 13.05
C SER A 81 7.98 -0.78 11.79
N SER A 82 8.11 0.35 11.15
CA SER A 82 7.33 0.78 9.99
C SER A 82 7.41 -0.18 8.78
N ASN A 83 8.54 -0.90 8.64
CA ASN A 83 8.85 -1.81 7.55
C ASN A 83 8.35 -3.27 7.77
N ILE A 84 7.59 -3.52 8.83
CA ILE A 84 6.86 -4.78 9.03
C ILE A 84 5.74 -4.85 7.99
N SER A 85 5.54 -6.02 7.35
CA SER A 85 4.37 -6.20 6.49
C SER A 85 3.09 -6.36 7.31
N CYS A 86 1.98 -5.86 6.78
CA CYS A 86 0.65 -5.98 7.38
C CYS A 86 0.33 -7.45 7.72
N THR A 87 0.60 -8.36 6.79
CA THR A 87 0.39 -9.82 6.97
C THR A 87 1.23 -10.37 8.13
N LYS A 88 2.50 -9.95 8.26
CA LYS A 88 3.38 -10.42 9.34
C LYS A 88 2.89 -9.91 10.70
N LEU A 89 2.51 -8.63 10.78
CA LEU A 89 1.94 -8.08 12.01
C LEU A 89 0.65 -8.79 12.40
N ALA A 90 -0.30 -8.91 11.49
CA ALA A 90 -1.59 -9.58 11.75
C ALA A 90 -1.40 -11.02 12.24
N ARG A 91 -0.52 -11.80 11.59
CA ARG A 91 -0.18 -13.16 12.01
C ARG A 91 0.41 -13.19 13.40
N TYR A 92 1.44 -12.36 13.67
CA TYR A 92 2.09 -12.30 14.97
C TYR A 92 1.11 -11.96 16.09
N LEU A 93 0.21 -10.99 15.85
CA LEU A 93 -0.79 -10.58 16.83
C LEU A 93 -1.82 -11.69 17.09
N HIS A 94 -2.25 -12.37 16.03
CA HIS A 94 -3.16 -13.50 16.15
C HIS A 94 -2.55 -14.66 16.95
N ASP A 95 -1.30 -15.03 16.65
CA ASP A 95 -0.58 -16.10 17.36
C ASP A 95 -0.35 -15.76 18.85
N ASN A 96 -0.28 -14.45 19.18
CA ASN A 96 -0.20 -13.96 20.57
C ASN A 96 -1.56 -13.57 21.15
N LYS A 97 -2.68 -14.01 20.58
CA LYS A 97 -4.06 -13.77 21.05
C LYS A 97 -4.39 -12.28 21.23
N GLN A 98 -3.84 -11.42 20.37
CA GLN A 98 -4.18 -9.99 20.32
C GLN A 98 -5.22 -9.77 19.21
N PRO A 99 -6.51 -9.57 19.55
CA PRO A 99 -7.60 -9.48 18.57
C PRO A 99 -7.62 -8.14 17.82
N GLY A 100 -8.43 -8.09 16.76
CA GLY A 100 -8.82 -6.85 16.09
C GLY A 100 -7.98 -6.47 14.88
N TYR A 101 -6.88 -7.17 14.62
CA TYR A 101 -5.91 -6.88 13.54
C TYR A 101 -5.95 -7.86 12.38
N GLU A 102 -6.85 -8.83 12.40
CA GLU A 102 -6.97 -9.90 11.40
C GLU A 102 -7.29 -9.35 10.00
N PHE A 103 -7.94 -8.19 9.93
CA PHE A 103 -8.24 -7.52 8.65
C PHE A 103 -6.99 -7.09 7.88
N LEU A 104 -5.85 -6.86 8.56
CA LEU A 104 -4.57 -6.55 7.94
C LEU A 104 -3.95 -7.77 7.23
N TYR A 105 -4.39 -8.98 7.57
CA TYR A 105 -3.86 -10.20 6.96
C TYR A 105 -4.20 -10.24 5.47
N GLY A 106 -3.14 -10.32 4.64
CA GLY A 106 -3.26 -10.30 3.19
C GLY A 106 -3.35 -8.91 2.55
N ILE A 107 -3.29 -7.81 3.31
CA ILE A 107 -3.00 -6.50 2.73
C ILE A 107 -1.52 -6.49 2.31
N PRO A 108 -1.20 -6.29 1.02
CA PRO A 108 0.16 -6.45 0.50
C PRO A 108 0.98 -5.17 0.68
N GLY A 109 1.24 -4.76 1.90
CA GLY A 109 1.97 -3.52 2.19
C GLY A 109 2.79 -3.63 3.47
N THR A 110 3.56 -2.58 3.76
CA THR A 110 4.17 -2.34 5.08
C THR A 110 3.20 -1.57 5.96
N ILE A 111 3.43 -1.61 7.29
CA ILE A 111 2.60 -0.86 8.24
C ILE A 111 2.71 0.65 7.98
N ALA A 112 3.90 1.18 7.63
CA ALA A 112 4.02 2.57 7.23
C ALA A 112 3.13 2.91 6.02
N GLY A 113 3.16 2.09 4.97
CA GLY A 113 2.31 2.32 3.79
C GLY A 113 0.83 2.19 4.11
N ALA A 114 0.44 1.27 5.00
CA ALA A 114 -0.93 1.13 5.45
C ALA A 114 -1.41 2.37 6.24
N VAL A 115 -0.58 2.91 7.12
CA VAL A 115 -0.88 4.11 7.91
C VAL A 115 -0.96 5.34 7.00
N SER A 116 0.02 5.54 6.10
CA SER A 116 0.02 6.68 5.17
C SER A 116 -1.23 6.74 4.29
N MET A 117 -1.80 5.59 3.95
CA MET A 117 -2.98 5.51 3.10
C MET A 117 -4.28 5.26 3.86
N ASN A 118 -4.25 5.17 5.19
CA ASN A 118 -5.39 4.67 5.95
C ASN A 118 -5.95 3.39 5.32
N ALA A 119 -5.07 2.39 5.10
CA ALA A 119 -5.45 1.16 4.43
C ALA A 119 -6.46 0.36 5.26
N GLY A 120 -7.37 -0.31 4.56
CA GLY A 120 -8.39 -1.09 5.22
C GLY A 120 -8.96 -2.22 4.37
N ALA A 121 -9.68 -3.10 5.02
CA ALA A 121 -10.41 -4.21 4.42
C ALA A 121 -11.52 -4.67 5.38
N PHE A 122 -12.58 -5.30 4.84
CA PHE A 122 -13.67 -5.84 5.65
C PHE A 122 -14.27 -4.79 6.60
N GLU A 123 -14.56 -3.60 6.06
CA GLU A 123 -15.16 -2.45 6.76
C GLU A 123 -14.31 -1.90 7.92
N ARG A 124 -13.04 -2.24 7.97
CA ARG A 124 -12.07 -1.73 8.96
C ARG A 124 -10.96 -0.98 8.25
N GLU A 125 -10.44 0.04 8.93
CA GLU A 125 -9.30 0.86 8.50
C GLU A 125 -8.25 0.88 9.61
N ILE A 126 -6.97 1.14 9.26
CA ILE A 126 -5.90 1.05 10.25
C ILE A 126 -5.86 2.25 11.22
N MET A 127 -6.22 3.46 10.75
CA MET A 127 -6.05 4.68 11.55
C MET A 127 -6.79 4.67 12.89
N PRO A 128 -8.02 4.14 13.04
CA PRO A 128 -8.68 4.00 14.35
C PRO A 128 -7.89 3.14 15.35
N TYR A 129 -6.96 2.31 14.87
CA TYR A 129 -6.14 1.43 15.72
C TYR A 129 -4.77 2.03 16.04
N VAL A 130 -4.37 3.13 15.38
CA VAL A 130 -3.10 3.82 15.63
C VAL A 130 -3.23 4.65 16.90
N HIS A 131 -2.30 4.48 17.84
CA HIS A 131 -2.13 5.35 19.00
C HIS A 131 -1.23 6.54 18.66
N SER A 132 -0.07 6.27 18.07
CA SER A 132 0.91 7.27 17.63
C SER A 132 1.84 6.71 16.57
N ILE A 133 2.52 7.58 15.88
CA ILE A 133 3.58 7.26 14.92
C ILE A 133 4.83 8.08 15.25
N ASP A 134 5.99 7.47 15.10
CA ASP A 134 7.26 8.17 15.20
C ASP A 134 7.76 8.46 13.79
N LEU A 135 8.09 9.71 13.54
CA LEU A 135 8.47 10.27 12.27
C LEU A 135 9.90 10.81 12.33
N LEU A 136 10.65 10.58 11.28
CA LEU A 136 11.93 11.22 11.01
C LEU A 136 11.69 12.31 9.96
N ASP A 137 12.00 13.55 10.27
CA ASP A 137 11.85 14.68 9.34
C ASP A 137 13.06 14.84 8.39
N GLU A 138 12.97 15.76 7.47
CA GLU A 138 14.02 16.09 6.48
C GLU A 138 15.33 16.64 7.12
N ASN A 139 15.28 17.10 8.35
CA ASN A 139 16.42 17.60 9.12
C ASN A 139 17.07 16.52 9.99
N GLY A 140 16.50 15.32 10.02
CA GLY A 140 16.97 14.21 10.86
C GLY A 140 16.43 14.25 12.30
N ALA A 141 15.44 15.09 12.60
CA ALA A 141 14.80 15.11 13.90
C ALA A 141 13.68 14.06 13.98
N ILE A 142 13.63 13.37 15.12
CA ILE A 142 12.57 12.39 15.39
C ILE A 142 11.51 13.07 16.25
N TYR A 143 10.25 12.96 15.83
CA TYR A 143 9.10 13.43 16.58
C TYR A 143 7.94 12.45 16.51
N THR A 144 7.04 12.54 17.49
CA THR A 144 5.87 11.66 17.59
C THR A 144 4.60 12.43 17.29
N LEU A 145 3.76 11.91 16.39
CA LEU A 145 2.37 12.36 16.22
C LEU A 145 1.42 11.37 16.88
N LYS A 146 0.52 11.87 17.70
CA LYS A 146 -0.59 11.09 18.26
C LYS A 146 -1.73 11.00 17.25
N ASN A 147 -2.59 10.02 17.39
CA ASN A 147 -3.73 9.80 16.49
C ASN A 147 -4.61 11.05 16.30
N ASN A 148 -4.86 11.80 17.38
CA ASN A 148 -5.68 13.02 17.36
C ASN A 148 -5.02 14.21 16.65
N GLU A 149 -3.74 14.11 16.30
CA GLU A 149 -2.97 15.11 15.54
C GLU A 149 -2.92 14.74 14.05
N ILE A 150 -3.44 13.56 13.68
CA ILE A 150 -3.45 13.06 12.31
C ILE A 150 -4.88 13.14 11.76
N SER A 151 -5.08 13.99 10.75
CA SER A 151 -6.33 14.00 9.99
C SER A 151 -6.30 12.88 8.95
N TYR A 152 -7.36 12.10 8.88
CA TYR A 152 -7.47 11.01 7.90
C TYR A 152 -8.91 10.84 7.44
N SER A 153 -9.05 10.27 6.27
CA SER A 153 -10.34 9.86 5.70
C SER A 153 -10.16 8.60 4.86
N TYR A 154 -11.18 8.21 4.11
CA TYR A 154 -11.13 7.02 3.26
C TYR A 154 -9.92 7.07 2.30
N ARG A 155 -8.99 6.15 2.49
CA ARG A 155 -7.74 5.98 1.68
C ARG A 155 -6.84 7.22 1.63
N THR A 156 -6.78 7.99 2.71
CA THR A 156 -5.88 9.14 2.80
C THR A 156 -5.56 9.50 4.25
N SER A 157 -4.38 10.10 4.46
CA SER A 157 -3.98 10.77 5.71
C SER A 157 -3.16 12.01 5.37
N ASN A 158 -3.09 12.96 6.32
CA ASN A 158 -2.31 14.19 6.19
C ASN A 158 -0.86 14.05 6.70
N ILE A 159 -0.34 12.83 6.80
CA ILE A 159 1.05 12.62 7.20
C ILE A 159 1.96 13.27 6.15
N ASN A 160 2.87 14.13 6.62
CA ASN A 160 3.78 14.86 5.75
C ASN A 160 4.62 13.89 4.88
N GLU A 161 4.50 14.00 3.56
CA GLU A 161 5.22 13.15 2.59
C GLU A 161 6.75 13.26 2.68
N LYS A 162 7.27 14.36 3.24
CA LYS A 162 8.70 14.55 3.49
C LYS A 162 9.18 13.86 4.76
N SER A 163 8.28 13.39 5.62
CA SER A 163 8.62 12.69 6.85
C SER A 163 8.55 11.17 6.67
N ILE A 164 9.46 10.46 7.29
CA ILE A 164 9.57 9.01 7.21
C ILE A 164 8.95 8.39 8.47
N ILE A 165 7.91 7.59 8.33
CA ILE A 165 7.40 6.79 9.44
C ILE A 165 8.44 5.72 9.79
N ILE A 166 9.02 5.80 10.99
CA ILE A 166 10.02 4.85 11.48
C ILE A 166 9.42 3.78 12.40
N SER A 167 8.41 4.14 13.18
CA SER A 167 7.66 3.20 14.01
C SER A 167 6.17 3.55 14.10
N VAL A 168 5.37 2.56 14.48
CA VAL A 168 3.92 2.72 14.69
C VAL A 168 3.56 2.07 16.02
N ASN A 169 2.84 2.80 16.87
CA ASN A 169 2.27 2.31 18.10
C ASN A 169 0.76 2.13 17.91
N LEU A 170 0.23 0.96 18.23
CA LEU A 170 -1.16 0.58 18.04
C LEU A 170 -1.83 0.33 19.38
N PHE A 171 -3.12 0.65 19.50
CA PHE A 171 -3.92 0.33 20.69
C PHE A 171 -4.15 -1.17 20.80
N LYS A 172 -4.01 -1.75 21.97
CA LYS A 172 -4.57 -3.08 22.25
C LYS A 172 -6.08 -3.05 22.22
N GLN A 173 -6.67 -3.98 21.50
CA GLN A 173 -8.12 -4.09 21.39
C GLN A 173 -8.69 -4.92 22.57
N LYS A 174 -9.86 -4.53 23.03
CA LYS A 174 -10.59 -5.21 24.13
C LYS A 174 -11.70 -6.14 23.61
N THR A 175 -11.66 -6.51 22.34
CA THR A 175 -12.63 -7.44 21.73
C THR A 175 -12.26 -8.89 22.05
N ASN A 176 -13.23 -9.79 21.97
CA ASN A 176 -12.98 -11.22 22.13
C ASN A 176 -12.07 -11.73 21.02
N PHE A 177 -11.12 -12.58 21.40
CA PHE A 177 -10.26 -13.26 20.45
C PHE A 177 -11.01 -14.42 19.77
N ASP A 178 -11.00 -14.44 18.44
CA ASP A 178 -11.53 -15.55 17.64
C ASP A 178 -10.39 -16.22 16.86
N MET A 179 -10.08 -17.46 17.22
CA MET A 179 -9.02 -18.26 16.58
C MET A 179 -9.27 -18.52 15.10
N ASN A 180 -10.49 -18.48 14.64
CA ASN A 180 -10.85 -18.80 13.25
C ASN A 180 -10.91 -17.56 12.35
N LEU A 181 -11.03 -16.38 12.94
CA LEU A 181 -11.30 -15.13 12.18
C LEU A 181 -10.24 -14.83 11.13
N LEU A 182 -8.95 -14.98 11.45
CA LEU A 182 -7.86 -14.74 10.50
C LEU A 182 -7.96 -15.65 9.28
N ASN A 183 -8.24 -16.93 9.49
CA ASN A 183 -8.41 -17.90 8.40
C ASN A 183 -9.66 -17.61 7.58
N LEU A 184 -10.77 -17.26 8.21
CA LEU A 184 -12.01 -16.88 7.54
C LEU A 184 -11.81 -15.67 6.62
N LEU A 185 -11.19 -14.60 7.13
CA LEU A 185 -10.91 -13.40 6.33
C LEU A 185 -9.93 -13.68 5.18
N ASN A 186 -8.93 -14.54 5.43
CA ASN A 186 -8.01 -14.98 4.38
C ASN A 186 -8.72 -15.77 3.26
N GLN A 187 -9.64 -16.67 3.62
CA GLN A 187 -10.44 -17.40 2.63
C GLN A 187 -11.35 -16.46 1.82
N LYS A 188 -12.05 -15.51 2.46
CA LYS A 188 -12.84 -14.48 1.78
C LYS A 188 -11.99 -13.67 0.81
N ARG A 189 -10.77 -13.28 1.21
CA ARG A 189 -9.85 -12.55 0.33
C ARG A 189 -9.40 -13.43 -0.85
N LYS A 190 -9.00 -14.66 -0.60
CA LYS A 190 -8.60 -15.61 -1.65
C LYS A 190 -9.72 -15.90 -2.65
N SER A 191 -10.97 -15.95 -2.22
CA SER A 191 -12.11 -16.19 -3.11
C SER A 191 -12.44 -14.96 -3.98
N SER A 192 -12.25 -13.76 -3.49
CA SER A 192 -12.68 -12.50 -4.16
C SER A 192 -11.58 -11.74 -4.89
N GLN A 193 -10.29 -11.96 -4.58
CA GLN A 193 -9.17 -11.16 -5.11
C GLN A 193 -8.13 -12.02 -5.84
N PRO A 194 -7.44 -11.50 -6.87
CA PRO A 194 -6.40 -12.20 -7.63
C PRO A 194 -5.03 -12.15 -6.92
N ILE A 195 -4.92 -12.79 -5.75
CA ILE A 195 -3.81 -12.62 -4.79
C ILE A 195 -2.43 -12.99 -5.35
N ASN A 196 -2.37 -13.96 -6.28
CA ASN A 196 -1.10 -14.49 -6.81
C ASN A 196 -0.77 -13.92 -8.19
N GLN A 197 -1.33 -12.77 -8.54
CA GLN A 197 -1.09 -12.12 -9.83
C GLN A 197 -0.39 -10.78 -9.63
N LEU A 198 0.42 -10.36 -10.61
CA LEU A 198 1.07 -9.06 -10.58
C LEU A 198 0.02 -7.96 -10.67
N SER A 199 -0.21 -7.25 -9.57
CA SER A 199 -1.18 -6.16 -9.46
C SER A 199 -0.78 -5.16 -8.38
N CYS A 200 -1.39 -4.00 -8.36
CA CYS A 200 -1.21 -2.98 -7.32
C CYS A 200 -2.47 -2.76 -6.47
N GLY A 201 -3.27 -3.80 -6.28
CA GLY A 201 -4.53 -3.69 -5.53
C GLY A 201 -5.66 -3.09 -6.37
N CYS A 202 -6.60 -2.44 -5.69
CA CYS A 202 -7.66 -1.69 -6.34
C CYS A 202 -7.09 -0.48 -7.09
N ILE A 203 -7.54 -0.28 -8.32
CA ILE A 203 -7.10 0.84 -9.16
C ILE A 203 -7.83 2.13 -8.79
N PHE A 204 -9.12 2.03 -8.51
CA PHE A 204 -9.99 3.18 -8.24
C PHE A 204 -10.55 3.12 -6.82
N LYS A 205 -10.73 4.30 -6.21
CA LYS A 205 -11.51 4.48 -5.00
C LYS A 205 -12.98 4.17 -5.29
N ASN A 206 -13.69 3.71 -4.27
CA ASN A 206 -15.15 3.62 -4.40
C ASN A 206 -15.75 5.03 -4.39
N PRO A 207 -16.64 5.38 -5.31
CA PRO A 207 -17.43 6.60 -5.23
C PRO A 207 -18.37 6.55 -4.01
N SER A 208 -18.91 7.70 -3.59
CA SER A 208 -19.69 7.85 -2.35
C SER A 208 -20.89 6.91 -2.23
N GLU A 209 -21.53 6.59 -3.35
CA GLU A 209 -22.81 5.84 -3.38
C GLU A 209 -22.70 4.48 -4.09
N ASP A 210 -21.47 4.07 -4.49
CA ASP A 210 -21.30 2.87 -5.28
C ASP A 210 -19.90 2.23 -5.09
N HIS A 211 -19.73 1.07 -5.70
CA HIS A 211 -18.44 0.37 -5.72
C HIS A 211 -17.83 0.41 -7.13
N ALA A 212 -16.58 0.88 -7.24
CA ALA A 212 -15.86 0.92 -8.51
C ALA A 212 -15.83 -0.47 -9.20
N ALA A 213 -15.68 -1.55 -8.44
CA ALA A 213 -15.72 -2.90 -8.96
C ALA A 213 -17.07 -3.24 -9.60
N ARG A 214 -18.19 -2.86 -8.98
CA ARG A 214 -19.54 -3.09 -9.50
C ARG A 214 -19.79 -2.31 -10.81
N LEU A 215 -19.36 -1.05 -10.84
CA LEU A 215 -19.50 -0.20 -12.05
C LEU A 215 -18.70 -0.78 -13.22
N ILE A 216 -17.45 -1.20 -13.00
CA ILE A 216 -16.59 -1.79 -14.03
C ILE A 216 -17.16 -3.13 -14.52
N ASP A 217 -17.74 -3.94 -13.62
CA ASP A 217 -18.40 -5.19 -13.97
C ASP A 217 -19.66 -4.97 -14.81
N ASN A 218 -20.54 -4.07 -14.36
CA ASN A 218 -21.76 -3.69 -15.09
C ASN A 218 -21.46 -3.04 -16.45
N ALA A 219 -20.30 -2.40 -16.59
CA ALA A 219 -19.81 -1.90 -17.86
C ALA A 219 -19.29 -3.00 -18.80
N GLN A 220 -19.23 -4.27 -18.34
CA GLN A 220 -18.71 -5.43 -19.07
C GLN A 220 -17.23 -5.30 -19.45
N LEU A 221 -16.43 -4.66 -18.55
CA LEU A 221 -15.01 -4.43 -18.81
C LEU A 221 -14.09 -5.52 -18.26
N LYS A 222 -14.59 -6.53 -17.51
CA LYS A 222 -13.77 -7.69 -17.09
C LYS A 222 -13.09 -8.34 -18.29
N GLY A 223 -11.81 -8.64 -18.14
CA GLY A 223 -11.00 -9.24 -19.22
C GLY A 223 -10.56 -8.25 -20.31
N SER A 224 -11.07 -7.00 -20.33
CA SER A 224 -10.56 -5.97 -21.25
C SER A 224 -9.07 -5.81 -21.09
N ARG A 225 -8.35 -5.72 -22.22
CA ARG A 225 -6.89 -5.79 -22.27
C ARG A 225 -6.30 -4.64 -23.09
N SER A 226 -5.10 -4.22 -22.72
CA SER A 226 -4.18 -3.43 -23.54
C SER A 226 -2.80 -4.05 -23.39
N GLY A 227 -2.22 -4.55 -24.47
CA GLY A 227 -0.96 -5.30 -24.41
C GLY A 227 -0.96 -6.40 -23.35
N GLY A 228 0.01 -6.37 -22.45
CA GLY A 228 0.14 -7.33 -21.34
C GLY A 228 -0.64 -6.97 -20.07
N VAL A 229 -1.43 -5.86 -20.06
CA VAL A 229 -2.23 -5.48 -18.89
C VAL A 229 -3.71 -5.72 -19.17
N TYR A 230 -4.42 -6.35 -18.21
CA TYR A 230 -5.87 -6.64 -18.35
C TYR A 230 -6.63 -6.47 -17.04
N ILE A 231 -7.95 -6.26 -17.15
CA ILE A 231 -8.87 -6.21 -16.00
C ILE A 231 -9.14 -7.63 -15.53
N SER A 232 -8.92 -7.88 -14.25
CA SER A 232 -9.11 -9.20 -13.66
C SER A 232 -10.55 -9.72 -13.83
N HIS A 233 -10.69 -10.96 -14.24
CA HIS A 233 -11.98 -11.66 -14.26
C HIS A 233 -12.54 -11.91 -12.86
N LYS A 234 -11.65 -11.97 -11.85
CA LYS A 234 -12.03 -12.25 -10.47
C LYS A 234 -12.51 -11.01 -9.72
N HIS A 235 -11.85 -9.87 -9.93
CA HIS A 235 -12.16 -8.60 -9.28
C HIS A 235 -11.96 -7.43 -10.25
N SER A 236 -13.04 -6.87 -10.74
CA SER A 236 -13.02 -5.89 -11.83
C SER A 236 -12.28 -4.58 -11.54
N ASN A 237 -12.04 -4.22 -10.27
CA ASN A 237 -11.22 -3.07 -9.89
C ASN A 237 -9.72 -3.41 -9.75
N TYR A 238 -9.25 -4.55 -10.30
CA TYR A 238 -7.86 -4.96 -10.33
C TYR A 238 -7.34 -5.02 -11.76
N PHE A 239 -6.23 -4.33 -12.02
CA PHE A 239 -5.47 -4.52 -13.25
C PHE A 239 -4.35 -5.53 -12.99
N ILE A 240 -4.21 -6.47 -13.90
CA ILE A 240 -3.22 -7.55 -13.84
C ILE A 240 -2.22 -7.37 -14.97
N ASN A 241 -0.95 -7.46 -14.61
CA ASN A 241 0.14 -7.58 -15.57
C ASN A 241 0.45 -9.08 -15.76
N ASP A 242 0.37 -9.59 -16.98
CA ASP A 242 0.70 -10.99 -17.29
C ASP A 242 2.23 -11.24 -17.36
N GLY A 243 3.05 -10.22 -17.07
CA GLY A 243 4.51 -10.26 -17.12
C GLY A 243 5.10 -9.60 -18.37
N SER A 244 4.30 -9.39 -19.41
CA SER A 244 4.71 -8.71 -20.66
C SER A 244 4.23 -7.27 -20.74
N GLY A 245 3.38 -6.81 -19.81
CA GLY A 245 2.77 -5.50 -19.83
C GLY A 245 3.76 -4.35 -19.64
N THR A 246 3.39 -3.20 -20.20
CA THR A 246 4.10 -1.94 -20.05
C THR A 246 3.26 -0.93 -19.26
N TYR A 247 3.88 0.12 -18.73
CA TYR A 247 3.13 1.20 -18.10
C TYR A 247 2.22 1.95 -19.10
N ARG A 248 2.54 1.93 -20.40
CA ARG A 248 1.69 2.50 -21.44
C ARG A 248 0.40 1.70 -21.61
N ASP A 249 0.49 0.38 -21.55
CA ASP A 249 -0.69 -0.50 -21.56
C ASP A 249 -1.59 -0.22 -20.37
N PHE A 250 -0.99 -0.03 -19.18
CA PHE A 250 -1.72 0.35 -17.97
C PHE A 250 -2.47 1.67 -18.15
N LEU A 251 -1.81 2.70 -18.69
CA LEU A 251 -2.42 4.01 -18.92
C LEU A 251 -3.55 3.97 -19.95
N VAL A 252 -3.40 3.21 -21.02
CA VAL A 252 -4.46 3.02 -22.03
C VAL A 252 -5.69 2.39 -21.38
N LEU A 253 -5.48 1.33 -20.58
CA LEU A 253 -6.58 0.64 -19.91
C LEU A 253 -7.25 1.52 -18.85
N LEU A 254 -6.46 2.26 -18.06
CA LEU A 254 -6.93 3.20 -17.06
C LEU A 254 -7.86 4.27 -17.68
N ARG A 255 -7.41 4.89 -18.78
CA ARG A 255 -8.20 5.89 -19.52
C ARG A 255 -9.49 5.29 -20.04
N ARG A 256 -9.43 4.14 -20.71
CA ARG A 256 -10.61 3.44 -21.24
C ARG A 256 -11.66 3.18 -20.17
N VAL A 257 -11.26 2.70 -18.98
CA VAL A 257 -12.21 2.46 -17.87
C VAL A 257 -12.88 3.77 -17.46
N LYS A 258 -12.11 4.84 -17.24
CA LYS A 258 -12.67 6.15 -16.84
C LYS A 258 -13.65 6.70 -17.87
N GLU A 259 -13.33 6.64 -19.15
CA GLU A 259 -14.17 7.10 -20.26
C GLU A 259 -15.48 6.29 -20.34
N VAL A 260 -15.41 4.97 -20.24
CA VAL A 260 -16.60 4.11 -20.30
C VAL A 260 -17.51 4.32 -19.08
N ILE A 261 -16.93 4.43 -17.88
CA ILE A 261 -17.72 4.62 -16.66
C ILE A 261 -18.42 5.99 -16.65
N ILE A 262 -17.72 7.06 -17.03
CA ILE A 262 -18.35 8.37 -17.12
C ILE A 262 -19.46 8.42 -18.19
N SER A 263 -19.23 7.77 -19.33
CA SER A 263 -20.21 7.72 -20.42
C SER A 263 -21.48 6.92 -20.06
N LYS A 264 -21.33 5.77 -19.36
CA LYS A 264 -22.45 4.88 -19.04
C LYS A 264 -23.23 5.27 -17.79
N PHE A 265 -22.52 5.79 -16.77
CA PHE A 265 -23.10 6.00 -15.44
C PHE A 265 -23.03 7.46 -14.97
N ASN A 266 -22.38 8.35 -15.72
CA ASN A 266 -22.11 9.74 -15.33
C ASN A 266 -21.34 9.84 -13.98
N ILE A 267 -20.49 8.85 -13.68
CA ILE A 267 -19.67 8.77 -12.46
C ILE A 267 -18.21 8.93 -12.84
N LYS A 268 -17.49 9.85 -12.19
CA LYS A 268 -16.05 10.00 -12.30
C LYS A 268 -15.37 9.07 -11.31
N LEU A 269 -14.47 8.20 -11.78
CA LEU A 269 -13.63 7.37 -10.93
C LEU A 269 -12.30 8.07 -10.63
N ASP A 270 -11.96 8.16 -9.36
CA ASP A 270 -10.66 8.64 -8.88
C ASP A 270 -9.73 7.46 -8.59
N GLU A 271 -8.46 7.62 -8.93
CA GLU A 271 -7.45 6.59 -8.69
C GLU A 271 -7.19 6.40 -7.18
N GLU A 272 -7.14 5.14 -6.72
CA GLU A 272 -6.60 4.76 -5.42
C GLU A 272 -5.09 4.49 -5.54
N VAL A 273 -4.66 3.91 -6.67
CA VAL A 273 -3.26 3.69 -6.97
C VAL A 273 -2.51 4.99 -7.20
N ILE A 274 -1.32 5.12 -6.62
CA ILE A 274 -0.45 6.29 -6.80
C ILE A 274 0.33 6.14 -8.10
N LEU A 275 0.13 7.08 -9.03
CA LEU A 275 0.83 7.12 -10.31
C LEU A 275 2.06 8.04 -10.21
N LEU A 276 3.25 7.49 -10.42
CA LEU A 276 4.54 8.21 -10.34
C LEU A 276 5.14 8.40 -11.74
N LYS A 277 5.48 9.67 -12.04
CA LYS A 277 6.01 10.13 -13.34
C LYS A 277 7.51 10.40 -13.27
#